data_db50616cbb9c6aefa38c94f12b50a5e1
#
_entry.id   db50616cbb9c6aefa38c94f12b50a5e1
#
_cell.length_a   1.000
_cell.length_b   1.000
_cell.length_c   1.000
_cell.angle_alpha   90.00
_cell.angle_beta   90.00
_cell.angle_gamma   90.00
#
_symmetry.space_group_name_H-M   'P 1'
#
loop_
_entity.id
_entity.type
_entity.pdbx_description
1 polymer ?
#
loop_
_entity_poly.entity_id
_entity_poly.type
_entity_poly.pdbx_seq_one_letter_code
_entity_poly.pdbx_strand_id
1 'polypeptide(L)'
;MNSYIHKVQYYETDKMGITHHSNYIRWMEEARVAFLSEIGFPYDKLEEMGIVSPVLSVSCEYRKPTTFSDQISIVVSVKEYKVVKLHLEYEMRNSEGNIVCFGTSAHAFLTKEGRPVRMKQDYPELNRVLTELAEKGSQVAQSNLK
;
A
#
# COMPACT_ATOMS: atom_id res chain seq x y z
N MET A 1 -8.61 9.37 0.50
CA MET A 1 -7.97 8.85 -0.69
C MET A 1 -8.87 7.88 -1.43
N ASN A 2 -8.70 7.83 -2.75
CA ASN A 2 -9.50 6.94 -3.57
C ASN A 2 -9.09 5.49 -3.35
N SER A 3 -10.04 4.58 -3.44
CA SER A 3 -9.74 3.17 -3.34
C SER A 3 -9.26 2.65 -4.71
N TYR A 4 -8.39 1.67 -4.66
CA TYR A 4 -7.97 0.91 -5.83
C TYR A 4 -8.91 -0.29 -5.97
N ILE A 5 -9.44 -0.53 -7.17
CA ILE A 5 -10.36 -1.64 -7.40
C ILE A 5 -9.64 -2.75 -8.16
N HIS A 6 -9.63 -3.95 -7.57
CA HIS A 6 -9.12 -5.15 -8.22
C HIS A 6 -10.26 -6.13 -8.45
N LYS A 7 -10.39 -6.62 -9.67
CA LYS A 7 -11.34 -7.67 -10.00
C LYS A 7 -10.62 -9.00 -9.96
N VAL A 8 -11.08 -9.93 -9.12
CA VAL A 8 -10.44 -11.24 -8.96
C VAL A 8 -10.48 -12.00 -10.27
N GLN A 9 -9.32 -12.47 -10.72
CA GLN A 9 -9.15 -13.21 -11.98
C GLN A 9 -9.26 -14.71 -11.73
N TYR A 10 -9.70 -15.43 -12.75
CA TYR A 10 -9.84 -16.89 -12.65
C TYR A 10 -8.52 -17.56 -12.23
N TYR A 11 -7.40 -17.13 -12.82
CA TYR A 11 -6.09 -17.72 -12.51
C TYR A 11 -5.60 -17.40 -11.09
N GLU A 12 -6.29 -16.54 -10.36
CA GLU A 12 -5.95 -16.23 -8.97
C GLU A 12 -6.61 -17.18 -7.97
N THR A 13 -7.55 -18.01 -8.45
CA THR A 13 -8.26 -18.95 -7.58
C THR A 13 -7.56 -20.31 -7.54
N ASP A 14 -7.81 -21.04 -6.45
CA ASP A 14 -7.26 -22.39 -6.26
C ASP A 14 -8.33 -23.47 -6.48
N LYS A 15 -8.01 -24.71 -6.15
CA LYS A 15 -8.92 -25.84 -6.35
C LYS A 15 -10.20 -25.72 -5.52
N MET A 16 -10.19 -24.96 -4.43
CA MET A 16 -11.39 -24.73 -3.61
C MET A 16 -12.30 -23.65 -4.20
N GLY A 17 -11.87 -23.01 -5.28
CA GLY A 17 -12.64 -21.94 -5.91
C GLY A 17 -12.48 -20.58 -5.23
N ILE A 18 -11.60 -20.46 -4.26
CA ILE A 18 -11.32 -19.20 -3.60
C ILE A 18 -9.94 -18.67 -4.00
N THR A 19 -9.72 -17.38 -3.80
CA THR A 19 -8.45 -16.75 -4.12
C THR A 19 -7.31 -17.37 -3.33
N HIS A 20 -6.23 -17.74 -4.03
CA HIS A 20 -5.02 -18.21 -3.36
C HIS A 20 -4.39 -17.05 -2.58
N HIS A 21 -4.00 -17.30 -1.35
CA HIS A 21 -3.53 -16.25 -0.43
C HIS A 21 -2.36 -15.41 -0.97
N SER A 22 -1.52 -15.97 -1.84
CA SER A 22 -0.39 -15.23 -2.41
C SER A 22 -0.82 -14.01 -3.23
N ASN A 23 -2.02 -14.02 -3.76
CA ASN A 23 -2.49 -12.95 -4.63
C ASN A 23 -2.78 -11.65 -3.87
N TYR A 24 -3.10 -11.73 -2.59
CA TYR A 24 -3.37 -10.52 -1.80
C TYR A 24 -2.14 -9.62 -1.70
N ILE A 25 -0.96 -10.19 -1.64
CA ILE A 25 0.30 -9.43 -1.64
C ILE A 25 0.48 -8.73 -2.98
N ARG A 26 0.13 -9.38 -4.08
CA ARG A 26 0.18 -8.77 -5.42
C ARG A 26 -0.79 -7.60 -5.53
N TRP A 27 -1.98 -7.76 -4.97
CA TRP A 27 -2.98 -6.69 -4.97
C TRP A 27 -2.52 -5.50 -4.14
N MET A 28 -1.83 -5.76 -3.03
CA MET A 28 -1.23 -4.69 -2.22
C MET A 28 -0.21 -3.91 -3.05
N GLU A 29 0.59 -4.59 -3.86
CA GLU A 29 1.55 -3.92 -4.72
C GLU A 29 0.86 -3.07 -5.79
N GLU A 30 -0.18 -3.59 -6.43
CA GLU A 30 -0.97 -2.83 -7.40
C GLU A 30 -1.53 -1.56 -6.75
N ALA A 31 -2.09 -1.71 -5.57
CA ALA A 31 -2.69 -0.60 -4.84
C ALA A 31 -1.64 0.42 -4.41
N ARG A 32 -0.45 -0.02 -4.02
CA ARG A 32 0.65 0.87 -3.66
C ARG A 32 1.14 1.67 -4.85
N VAL A 33 1.27 1.04 -6.00
CA VAL A 33 1.67 1.73 -7.23
C VAL A 33 0.65 2.81 -7.59
N ALA A 34 -0.65 2.48 -7.50
CA ALA A 34 -1.72 3.45 -7.75
C ALA A 34 -1.69 4.59 -6.73
N PHE A 35 -1.44 4.27 -5.47
CA PHE A 35 -1.33 5.25 -4.39
C PHE A 35 -0.20 6.26 -4.65
N LEU A 36 0.98 5.77 -5.05
CA LEU A 36 2.11 6.64 -5.35
C LEU A 36 1.80 7.57 -6.51
N SER A 37 1.11 7.08 -7.54
CA SER A 37 0.68 7.93 -8.66
C SER A 37 -0.30 8.99 -8.19
N GLU A 38 -1.24 8.62 -7.33
CA GLU A 38 -2.26 9.55 -6.81
C GLU A 38 -1.65 10.70 -6.02
N ILE A 39 -0.60 10.43 -5.25
CA ILE A 39 0.06 11.48 -4.47
C ILE A 39 1.07 12.28 -5.28
N GLY A 40 1.21 12.02 -6.57
CA GLY A 40 2.06 12.80 -7.47
C GLY A 40 3.46 12.26 -7.69
N PHE A 41 3.75 11.05 -7.20
CA PHE A 41 5.06 10.42 -7.32
C PHE A 41 4.96 9.01 -7.89
N PRO A 42 4.52 8.88 -9.16
CA PRO A 42 4.42 7.56 -9.78
C PRO A 42 5.78 6.85 -9.79
N TYR A 43 5.74 5.54 -9.87
CA TYR A 43 6.92 4.70 -9.71
C TYR A 43 8.05 5.06 -10.66
N ASP A 44 7.72 5.35 -11.92
CA ASP A 44 8.71 5.76 -12.92
C ASP A 44 9.37 7.09 -12.56
N LYS A 45 8.61 8.01 -11.97
CA LYS A 45 9.16 9.28 -11.49
C LYS A 45 10.16 9.07 -10.35
N LEU A 46 9.83 8.17 -9.41
CA LEU A 46 10.76 7.83 -8.33
C LEU A 46 12.06 7.24 -8.88
N GLU A 47 11.95 6.37 -9.89
CA GLU A 47 13.13 5.79 -10.53
C GLU A 47 13.98 6.87 -11.21
N GLU A 48 13.35 7.82 -11.90
CA GLU A 48 14.04 8.94 -12.52
C GLU A 48 14.76 9.81 -11.49
N MET A 49 14.17 9.96 -10.31
CA MET A 49 14.77 10.70 -9.20
C MET A 49 15.92 9.94 -8.55
N GLY A 50 16.11 8.67 -8.92
CA GLY A 50 17.17 7.84 -8.35
C GLY A 50 16.78 7.18 -7.02
N ILE A 51 15.48 7.09 -6.75
CA ILE A 51 14.98 6.46 -5.52
C ILE A 51 14.57 5.03 -5.81
N VAL A 52 15.08 4.10 -5.00
CA VAL A 52 14.69 2.70 -4.99
C VAL A 52 13.93 2.46 -3.69
N SER A 53 12.77 1.80 -3.78
CA SER A 53 11.93 1.57 -2.59
C SER A 53 11.67 0.08 -2.40
N PRO A 54 12.63 -0.66 -1.82
CA PRO A 54 12.43 -2.10 -1.59
C PRO A 54 11.42 -2.36 -0.49
N VAL A 55 10.78 -3.51 -0.58
CA VAL A 55 9.85 -3.99 0.44
C VAL A 55 10.67 -4.62 1.56
N LEU A 56 10.46 -4.17 2.79
CA LEU A 56 11.15 -4.71 3.96
C LEU A 56 10.34 -5.81 4.64
N SER A 57 9.02 -5.65 4.67
CA SER A 57 8.15 -6.64 5.29
C SER A 57 6.73 -6.50 4.75
N VAL A 58 5.96 -7.58 4.85
CA VAL A 58 4.56 -7.63 4.43
C VAL A 58 3.81 -8.49 5.44
N SER A 59 2.58 -8.10 5.79
CA SER A 59 1.70 -8.95 6.58
C SER A 59 0.30 -8.92 5.99
N CYS A 60 -0.43 -10.01 6.15
CA CYS A 60 -1.81 -10.14 5.71
C CYS A 60 -2.62 -10.90 6.76
N GLU A 61 -3.79 -10.37 7.07
CA GLU A 61 -4.79 -11.09 7.86
C GLU A 61 -5.96 -11.37 6.92
N TYR A 62 -6.23 -12.64 6.67
CA TYR A 62 -7.29 -13.08 5.77
C TYR A 62 -8.56 -13.29 6.59
N ARG A 63 -9.58 -12.47 6.34
CA ARG A 63 -10.80 -12.50 7.15
C ARG A 63 -11.98 -13.16 6.48
N LYS A 64 -12.09 -13.01 5.15
CA LYS A 64 -13.13 -13.66 4.35
C LYS A 64 -12.56 -14.07 3.02
N PRO A 65 -12.96 -15.24 2.49
CA PRO A 65 -12.49 -15.65 1.16
C PRO A 65 -13.09 -14.75 0.07
N THR A 66 -12.37 -14.66 -1.02
CA THR A 66 -12.85 -14.01 -2.24
C THR A 66 -12.84 -15.02 -3.36
N THR A 67 -13.61 -14.77 -4.41
CA THR A 67 -13.75 -15.71 -5.51
C THR A 67 -13.73 -14.98 -6.85
N PHE A 68 -13.68 -15.75 -7.94
CA PHE A 68 -13.63 -15.21 -9.29
C PHE A 68 -14.71 -14.17 -9.52
N SER A 69 -14.34 -13.09 -10.15
CA SER A 69 -15.19 -11.93 -10.49
C SER A 69 -15.54 -10.98 -9.34
N ASP A 70 -15.18 -11.30 -8.10
CA ASP A 70 -15.38 -10.37 -7.00
C ASP A 70 -14.60 -9.08 -7.28
N GLN A 71 -15.20 -7.96 -6.93
CA GLN A 71 -14.52 -6.66 -6.98
C GLN A 71 -14.06 -6.30 -5.58
N ILE A 72 -12.77 -6.10 -5.44
CA ILE A 72 -12.16 -5.82 -4.15
C ILE A 72 -11.69 -4.37 -4.14
N SER A 73 -12.17 -3.62 -3.17
CA SER A 73 -11.80 -2.22 -2.97
C SER A 73 -10.65 -2.17 -1.96
N ILE A 74 -9.53 -1.57 -2.34
CA ILE A 74 -8.33 -1.51 -1.51
C ILE A 74 -8.02 -0.06 -1.19
N VAL A 75 -8.05 0.29 0.09
CA VAL A 75 -7.68 1.63 0.55
C VAL A 75 -6.30 1.53 1.17
N VAL A 76 -5.38 2.34 0.65
CA VAL A 76 -4.01 2.43 1.16
C VAL A 76 -3.92 3.68 2.04
N SER A 77 -3.33 3.53 3.21
CA SER A 77 -3.06 4.68 4.08
C SER A 77 -1.66 4.60 4.65
N VAL A 78 -1.10 5.76 4.99
CA VAL A 78 0.22 5.83 5.61
C VAL A 78 0.03 5.66 7.11
N LYS A 79 0.56 4.57 7.64
CA LYS A 79 0.51 4.31 9.08
C LYS A 79 1.60 5.09 9.80
N GLU A 80 2.80 5.09 9.23
CA GLU A 80 3.96 5.74 9.84
C GLU A 80 4.97 6.09 8.75
N TYR A 81 5.57 7.25 8.89
CA TYR A 81 6.65 7.67 7.99
C TYR A 81 7.80 8.18 8.84
N LYS A 82 8.94 7.51 8.73
CA LYS A 82 10.18 7.88 9.44
C LYS A 82 11.29 8.10 8.42
N VAL A 83 11.20 9.16 7.68
CA VAL A 83 12.18 9.61 6.68
C VAL A 83 12.76 8.51 5.78
N VAL A 84 13.37 7.46 6.36
CA VAL A 84 13.98 6.34 5.61
C VAL A 84 13.07 5.12 5.51
N LYS A 85 11.95 5.09 6.27
CA LYS A 85 10.99 3.99 6.27
C LYS A 85 9.58 4.50 6.13
N LEU A 86 8.79 3.77 5.33
CA LEU A 86 7.38 4.06 5.14
C LEU A 86 6.59 2.80 5.48
N HIS A 87 5.63 2.94 6.39
CA HIS A 87 4.72 1.86 6.75
C HIS A 87 3.34 2.18 6.21
N LEU A 88 2.79 1.26 5.41
CA LEU A 88 1.47 1.38 4.81
C LEU A 88 0.51 0.35 5.37
N GLU A 89 -0.75 0.72 5.42
CA GLU A 89 -1.85 -0.19 5.76
C GLU A 89 -2.76 -0.31 4.55
N TYR A 90 -3.33 -1.52 4.37
CA TYR A 90 -4.22 -1.84 3.26
C TYR A 90 -5.49 -2.44 3.82
N GLU A 91 -6.61 -1.81 3.54
CA GLU A 91 -7.91 -2.32 3.94
C GLU A 91 -8.64 -2.76 2.68
N MET A 92 -8.92 -4.07 2.59
CA MET A 92 -9.57 -4.66 1.43
C MET A 92 -11.00 -5.06 1.75
N ARG A 93 -11.95 -4.58 0.94
CA ARG A 93 -13.37 -4.85 1.14
C ARG A 93 -13.99 -5.42 -0.13
N ASN A 94 -14.98 -6.30 0.06
CA ASN A 94 -15.76 -6.83 -1.06
C ASN A 94 -16.90 -5.84 -1.40
N SER A 95 -17.74 -6.21 -2.38
CA SER A 95 -18.85 -5.36 -2.83
C SER A 95 -19.91 -5.11 -1.76
N GLU A 96 -19.98 -5.98 -0.76
CA GLU A 96 -20.92 -5.84 0.34
C GLU A 96 -20.36 -4.98 1.47
N GLY A 97 -19.15 -4.49 1.33
CA GLY A 97 -18.50 -3.63 2.33
C GLY A 97 -17.81 -4.39 3.46
N ASN A 98 -17.74 -5.72 3.38
CA ASN A 98 -17.06 -6.52 4.41
C ASN A 98 -15.55 -6.53 4.19
N ILE A 99 -14.79 -6.45 5.28
CA ILE A 99 -13.34 -6.56 5.21
C ILE A 99 -12.99 -8.02 4.88
N VAL A 100 -12.29 -8.22 3.77
CA VAL A 100 -11.83 -9.53 3.34
C VAL A 100 -10.38 -9.77 3.72
N CYS A 101 -9.59 -8.70 3.77
CA CYS A 101 -8.17 -8.79 4.14
C CYS A 101 -7.71 -7.45 4.70
N PHE A 102 -6.88 -7.52 5.72
CA PHE A 102 -6.17 -6.36 6.25
C PHE A 102 -4.68 -6.63 6.10
N GLY A 103 -3.97 -5.71 5.47
CA GLY A 103 -2.55 -5.89 5.21
C GLY A 103 -1.70 -4.72 5.68
N THR A 104 -0.43 -4.98 5.87
CA THR A 104 0.56 -3.94 6.16
C THR A 104 1.81 -4.22 5.34
N SER A 105 2.55 -3.16 5.04
CA SER A 105 3.86 -3.31 4.40
C SER A 105 4.80 -2.23 4.90
N ALA A 106 6.09 -2.52 4.85
CA ALA A 106 7.13 -1.56 5.20
C ALA A 106 8.10 -1.46 4.04
N HIS A 107 8.51 -0.24 3.75
CA HIS A 107 9.38 0.08 2.62
C HIS A 107 10.51 0.99 3.06
N ALA A 108 11.68 0.82 2.45
CA ALA A 108 12.77 1.77 2.62
C ALA A 108 12.81 2.71 1.42
N PHE A 109 13.56 3.80 1.56
CA PHE A 109 13.89 4.68 0.44
C PHE A 109 15.42 4.73 0.35
N LEU A 110 15.95 4.13 -0.70
CA LEU A 110 17.39 3.99 -0.89
C LEU A 110 17.83 4.61 -2.21
N THR A 111 19.09 4.99 -2.26
CA THR A 111 19.72 5.38 -3.52
C THR A 111 20.00 4.11 -4.32
N LYS A 112 20.40 4.28 -5.60
CA LYS A 112 20.74 3.15 -6.45
C LYS A 112 21.94 2.35 -5.90
N GLU A 113 22.78 2.99 -5.07
CA GLU A 113 23.92 2.35 -4.44
C GLU A 113 23.55 1.66 -3.12
N GLY A 114 22.26 1.70 -2.74
CA GLY A 114 21.77 1.04 -1.53
C GLY A 114 21.92 1.83 -0.24
N ARG A 115 22.15 3.13 -0.33
CA ARG A 115 22.25 4.01 0.83
C ARG A 115 20.92 4.69 1.12
N PRO A 116 20.63 5.03 2.38
CA PRO A 116 19.42 5.79 2.69
C PRO A 116 19.35 7.11 1.93
N VAL A 117 18.18 7.41 1.39
CA VAL A 117 17.93 8.66 0.68
C VAL A 117 17.83 9.79 1.70
N ARG A 118 18.41 10.95 1.38
CA ARG A 118 18.33 12.15 2.21
C ARG A 118 17.06 12.91 1.84
N MET A 119 15.92 12.41 2.32
CA MET A 119 14.59 12.92 1.91
C MET A 119 14.40 14.41 2.13
N LYS A 120 14.74 14.91 3.33
CA LYS A 120 14.52 16.31 3.65
C LYS A 120 15.36 17.24 2.80
N GLN A 121 16.60 16.84 2.51
CA GLN A 121 17.55 17.66 1.77
C GLN A 121 17.33 17.56 0.27
N ASP A 122 17.16 16.34 -0.26
CA ASP A 122 17.17 16.10 -1.69
C ASP A 122 15.76 16.02 -2.31
N TYR A 123 14.76 15.65 -1.52
CA TYR A 123 13.38 15.48 -2.01
C TYR A 123 12.36 16.07 -1.03
N PRO A 124 12.44 17.38 -0.77
CA PRO A 124 11.60 18.03 0.24
C PRO A 124 10.10 17.93 -0.06
N GLU A 125 9.69 17.93 -1.33
CA GLU A 125 8.28 17.84 -1.68
C GLU A 125 7.71 16.46 -1.36
N LEU A 126 8.43 15.40 -1.69
CA LEU A 126 8.00 14.04 -1.34
C LEU A 126 7.96 13.87 0.17
N ASN A 127 8.97 14.37 0.85
CA ASN A 127 9.01 14.35 2.33
C ASN A 127 7.79 15.05 2.93
N ARG A 128 7.42 16.20 2.40
CA ARG A 128 6.27 16.97 2.88
C ARG A 128 4.98 16.18 2.70
N VAL A 129 4.77 15.61 1.52
CA VAL A 129 3.55 14.85 1.21
C VAL A 129 3.42 13.64 2.13
N LEU A 130 4.49 12.87 2.30
CA LEU A 130 4.44 11.68 3.17
C LEU A 130 4.25 12.04 4.63
N THR A 131 4.85 13.13 5.08
CA THR A 131 4.68 13.63 6.45
C THR A 131 3.22 14.00 6.72
N GLU A 132 2.60 14.75 5.80
CA GLU A 132 1.20 15.15 5.93
C GLU A 132 0.26 13.94 5.95
N LEU A 133 0.51 12.95 5.11
CA LEU A 133 -0.30 11.75 5.06
C LEU A 133 -0.17 10.92 6.34
N ALA A 134 1.03 10.84 6.91
CA ALA A 134 1.24 10.14 8.17
C ALA A 134 0.49 10.83 9.33
N GLU A 135 0.46 12.16 9.34
CA GLU A 135 -0.28 12.92 10.35
C GLU A 135 -1.79 12.67 10.23
N LYS A 136 -2.32 12.63 9.02
CA LYS A 136 -3.73 12.31 8.80
C LYS A 136 -4.08 10.90 9.26
N GLY A 137 -3.20 9.93 9.00
CA GLY A 137 -3.38 8.56 9.42
C GLY A 137 -3.47 8.45 10.94
N SER A 138 -2.59 9.15 11.66
CA SER A 138 -2.60 9.19 13.12
C SER A 138 -3.87 9.78 13.67
N GLN A 139 -4.37 10.86 13.07
CA GLN A 139 -5.61 11.50 13.49
C GLN A 139 -6.82 10.59 13.32
N VAL A 140 -6.89 9.88 12.18
CA VAL A 140 -7.97 8.93 11.92
C VAL A 140 -7.93 7.79 12.93
N ALA A 141 -6.75 7.25 13.22
CA ALA A 141 -6.60 6.19 14.20
C ALA A 141 -7.06 6.63 15.59
N GLN A 142 -6.71 7.84 16.03
CA GLN A 142 -7.14 8.39 17.30
C GLN A 142 -8.66 8.58 17.34
N SER A 143 -9.23 9.07 16.24
CA SER A 143 -10.68 9.27 16.14
C SER A 143 -11.43 7.94 16.26
N ASN A 144 -10.91 6.87 15.68
CA ASN A 144 -11.53 5.55 15.72
C ASN A 144 -11.43 4.88 17.09
N LEU A 145 -10.51 5.33 17.94
CA LEU A 145 -10.36 4.81 19.30
C LEU A 145 -11.36 5.40 20.28
N LYS A 146 -12.00 6.49 19.90
CA LYS A 146 -13.03 7.14 20.72
C LYS A 146 -14.41 6.56 20.40
#